data_7f05961bae8a287ab82af1192f6c151b
#
_entry.id   7f05961bae8a287ab82af1192f6c151b
#
_cell.length_a   1.000
_cell.length_b   1.000
_cell.length_c   1.000
_cell.angle_alpha   90.00
_cell.angle_beta   90.00
_cell.angle_gamma   90.00
#
_symmetry.space_group_name_H-M   'P 1'
#
loop_
_entity.id
_entity.type
_entity.pdbx_description
1 polymer ?
#
loop_
_entity_poly.entity_id
_entity_poly.type
_entity_poly.pdbx_seq_one_letter_code
_entity_poly.pdbx_strand_id
1 'polypeptide(L)'
;VYFSPVKLTESFGIARKFYSGGKTDVIISRLGFAFRQIMSDQLVSGSTTETKSLTTNDGGIESVTDVQLTLNERLIYVSKLGLYKAVFFSDKDKFVGTPQADDWKAIDINWENSVTAQLSKIITTKFYTQLLYDKQISRRGRIKETLGIGFLFKLI
;
A
#
# COMPACT_ATOMS: atom_id res chain seq x y z
N VAL A 1 -1.97 20.72 12.66
CA VAL A 1 -1.77 19.49 13.44
C VAL A 1 -0.64 18.74 12.80
N TYR A 2 0.47 18.52 13.53
CA TYR A 2 1.61 17.76 13.05
C TYR A 2 1.35 16.27 13.34
N PHE A 3 1.73 15.36 12.40
CA PHE A 3 1.57 13.91 12.53
C PHE A 3 0.12 13.37 12.58
N SER A 4 -0.80 13.95 11.81
CA SER A 4 -2.15 13.42 11.67
C SER A 4 -2.52 13.26 10.20
N PRO A 5 -3.01 12.07 9.76
CA PRO A 5 -3.21 10.86 10.55
C PRO A 5 -1.93 10.02 10.76
N VAL A 6 -1.85 9.33 11.90
CA VAL A 6 -0.87 8.26 12.13
C VAL A 6 -1.54 6.92 11.86
N LYS A 7 -0.93 6.09 11.01
CA LYS A 7 -1.38 4.73 10.73
C LYS A 7 -0.34 3.73 11.23
N LEU A 8 -0.74 2.92 12.20
CA LEU A 8 0.04 1.78 12.67
C LEU A 8 -0.55 0.51 12.05
N THR A 9 0.31 -0.37 11.55
CA THR A 9 -0.10 -1.68 11.04
C THR A 9 0.85 -2.73 11.58
N GLU A 10 0.29 -3.72 12.26
CA GLU A 10 0.99 -4.87 12.78
C GLU A 10 0.46 -6.11 12.06
N SER A 11 1.35 -6.97 11.55
CA SER A 11 0.92 -8.19 10.86
C SER A 11 1.81 -9.37 11.22
N PHE A 12 1.21 -10.55 11.25
CA PHE A 12 1.90 -11.82 11.44
C PHE A 12 1.31 -12.88 10.50
N GLY A 13 2.13 -13.80 10.03
CA GLY A 13 1.68 -14.81 9.08
C GLY A 13 2.80 -15.70 8.59
N ILE A 14 2.50 -16.44 7.54
CA ILE A 14 3.43 -17.33 6.88
C ILE A 14 3.85 -16.74 5.54
N ALA A 15 5.10 -16.97 5.16
CA ALA A 15 5.63 -16.57 3.87
C ALA A 15 6.13 -17.80 3.10
N ARG A 16 5.88 -17.81 1.80
CA ARG A 16 6.41 -18.85 0.89
C ARG A 16 7.09 -18.18 -0.29
N LYS A 17 8.32 -18.62 -0.54
CA LYS A 17 9.03 -18.29 -1.76
C LYS A 17 8.62 -19.28 -2.85
N PHE A 18 8.04 -18.78 -3.93
CA PHE A 18 7.58 -19.58 -5.08
C PHE A 18 8.63 -19.70 -6.16
N TYR A 19 9.47 -18.65 -6.31
CA TYR A 19 10.50 -18.60 -7.32
C TYR A 19 11.75 -17.92 -6.75
N SER A 20 12.91 -18.44 -7.15
CA SER A 20 14.20 -17.83 -6.89
C SER A 20 15.10 -18.17 -8.05
N GLY A 21 15.47 -17.18 -8.86
CA GLY A 21 16.32 -17.31 -10.03
C GLY A 21 17.39 -16.23 -10.06
N GLY A 22 18.52 -16.51 -10.69
CA GLY A 22 19.62 -15.56 -10.76
C GLY A 22 20.12 -15.11 -9.39
N LYS A 23 20.64 -13.87 -9.30
CA LYS A 23 21.09 -13.27 -8.03
C LYS A 23 19.97 -12.51 -7.29
N THR A 24 18.96 -12.03 -8.01
CA THR A 24 17.97 -11.06 -7.48
C THR A 24 16.53 -11.43 -7.78
N ASP A 25 16.28 -12.41 -8.66
CA ASP A 25 14.93 -12.77 -9.06
C ASP A 25 14.23 -13.55 -7.97
N VAL A 26 13.05 -13.08 -7.58
CA VAL A 26 12.29 -13.67 -6.49
C VAL A 26 10.79 -13.40 -6.63
N ILE A 27 9.99 -14.39 -6.26
CA ILE A 27 8.54 -14.26 -6.02
C ILE A 27 8.26 -14.81 -4.65
N ILE A 28 7.76 -13.96 -3.75
CA ILE A 28 7.39 -14.32 -2.38
C ILE A 28 5.96 -13.89 -2.14
N SER A 29 5.12 -14.80 -1.65
CA SER A 29 3.80 -14.47 -1.12
C SER A 29 3.75 -14.70 0.38
N ARG A 30 3.06 -13.80 1.06
CA ARG A 30 2.75 -13.86 2.48
C ARG A 30 1.25 -13.88 2.66
N LEU A 31 0.78 -14.70 3.60
CA LEU A 31 -0.61 -14.75 4.03
C LEU A 31 -0.62 -14.69 5.55
N GLY A 32 -1.44 -13.82 6.10
CA GLY A 32 -1.49 -13.63 7.54
C GLY A 32 -2.66 -12.80 8.01
N PHE A 33 -2.58 -12.43 9.27
CA PHE A 33 -3.50 -11.52 9.92
C PHE A 33 -2.81 -10.17 10.10
N ALA A 34 -3.56 -9.09 9.88
CA ALA A 34 -3.08 -7.74 10.13
C ALA A 34 -4.07 -7.01 11.06
N PHE A 35 -3.50 -6.22 11.96
CA PHE A 35 -4.22 -5.27 12.80
C PHE A 35 -3.79 -3.87 12.40
N ARG A 36 -4.77 -3.00 12.13
CA ARG A 36 -4.53 -1.61 11.72
C ARG A 36 -5.17 -0.68 12.73
N GLN A 37 -4.42 0.33 13.15
CA GLN A 37 -4.87 1.42 13.99
C GLN A 37 -4.61 2.74 13.29
N ILE A 38 -5.65 3.55 13.15
CA ILE A 38 -5.58 4.88 12.57
C ILE A 38 -5.96 5.88 13.64
N MET A 39 -5.02 6.76 13.98
CA MET A 39 -5.22 7.88 14.89
C MET A 39 -5.22 9.17 14.08
N SER A 40 -6.31 9.91 14.13
CA SER A 40 -6.45 11.20 13.43
C SER A 40 -7.02 12.24 14.35
N ASP A 41 -6.54 13.48 14.21
CA ASP A 41 -7.12 14.62 14.88
C ASP A 41 -8.05 15.35 13.92
N GLN A 42 -9.27 15.59 14.34
CA GLN A 42 -10.28 16.34 13.60
C GLN A 42 -10.60 17.63 14.35
N LEU A 43 -10.72 18.73 13.61
CA LEU A 43 -11.20 19.99 14.18
C LEU A 43 -12.63 19.81 14.65
N VAL A 44 -12.93 20.28 15.88
CA VAL A 44 -14.27 20.30 16.40
C VAL A 44 -15.10 21.30 15.58
N SER A 45 -16.28 20.89 15.16
CA SER A 45 -17.19 21.75 14.37
C SER A 45 -17.47 23.06 15.12
N GLY A 46 -17.12 24.19 14.49
CA GLY A 46 -17.28 25.52 15.08
C GLY A 46 -16.05 26.04 15.85
N SER A 47 -14.98 25.26 15.97
CA SER A 47 -13.72 25.72 16.58
C SER A 47 -12.61 25.77 15.53
N THR A 48 -11.73 26.78 15.62
CA THR A 48 -10.52 26.90 14.79
C THR A 48 -9.29 26.30 15.46
N THR A 49 -9.37 25.95 16.74
CA THR A 49 -8.22 25.51 17.55
C THR A 49 -8.44 24.22 18.31
N GLU A 50 -9.69 23.85 18.59
CA GLU A 50 -9.97 22.62 19.31
C GLU A 50 -9.98 21.40 18.37
N THR A 51 -9.18 20.40 18.72
CA THR A 51 -9.09 19.14 17.99
C THR A 51 -9.58 17.99 18.85
N LYS A 52 -10.30 17.06 18.22
CA LYS A 52 -10.71 15.79 18.82
C LYS A 52 -9.90 14.68 18.19
N SER A 53 -9.20 13.92 19.03
CA SER A 53 -8.50 12.73 18.56
C SER A 53 -9.48 11.59 18.31
N LEU A 54 -9.43 11.00 17.15
CA LEU A 54 -10.23 9.87 16.74
C LEU A 54 -9.33 8.67 16.48
N THR A 55 -9.61 7.56 17.13
CA THR A 55 -8.89 6.31 16.92
C THR A 55 -9.84 5.28 16.32
N THR A 56 -9.46 4.72 15.19
CA THR A 56 -10.17 3.66 14.50
C THR A 56 -9.29 2.43 14.41
N ASN A 57 -9.85 1.27 14.74
CA ASN A 57 -9.15 0.00 14.71
C ASN A 57 -9.86 -0.96 13.76
N ASP A 58 -9.11 -1.67 12.97
CA ASP A 58 -9.60 -2.80 12.19
C ASP A 58 -8.60 -3.96 12.24
N GLY A 59 -9.09 -5.16 12.00
CA GLY A 59 -8.26 -6.35 11.89
C GLY A 59 -8.84 -7.28 10.84
N GLY A 60 -7.95 -7.96 10.13
CA GLY A 60 -8.37 -8.77 9.01
C GLY A 60 -7.30 -9.72 8.49
N ILE A 61 -7.59 -10.28 7.33
CA ILE A 61 -6.69 -11.17 6.61
C ILE A 61 -5.94 -10.34 5.57
N GLU A 62 -4.62 -10.51 5.53
CA GLU A 62 -3.73 -9.85 4.58
C GLU A 62 -3.01 -10.87 3.70
N SER A 63 -2.92 -10.59 2.42
CA SER A 63 -2.05 -11.29 1.48
C SER A 63 -1.14 -10.27 0.78
N VAL A 64 0.16 -10.52 0.79
CA VAL A 64 1.13 -9.66 0.10
C VAL A 64 2.03 -10.52 -0.78
N THR A 65 2.09 -10.18 -2.06
CA THR A 65 2.99 -10.84 -3.02
C THR A 65 3.99 -9.81 -3.54
N ASP A 66 5.26 -10.10 -3.31
CA ASP A 66 6.39 -9.34 -3.83
C ASP A 66 7.01 -10.11 -5.00
N VAL A 67 7.24 -9.41 -6.09
CA VAL A 67 7.86 -9.92 -7.32
C VAL A 67 9.04 -9.02 -7.67
N GLN A 68 10.21 -9.61 -7.90
CA GLN A 68 11.36 -8.94 -8.50
C GLN A 68 11.93 -9.84 -9.57
N LEU A 69 12.05 -9.33 -10.80
CA LEU A 69 12.55 -10.05 -11.95
C LEU A 69 13.53 -9.19 -12.73
N THR A 70 14.68 -9.75 -13.04
CA THR A 70 15.66 -9.17 -13.96
C THR A 70 15.33 -9.69 -15.35
N LEU A 71 14.61 -8.90 -16.14
CA LEU A 71 14.16 -9.30 -17.47
C LEU A 71 15.33 -9.39 -18.47
N ASN A 72 16.32 -8.52 -18.29
CA ASN A 72 17.62 -8.57 -18.97
C ASN A 72 18.65 -7.70 -18.21
N GLU A 73 19.87 -7.59 -18.72
CA GLU A 73 20.97 -6.85 -18.08
C GLU A 73 20.65 -5.37 -17.79
N ARG A 74 19.62 -4.80 -18.43
CA ARG A 74 19.26 -3.38 -18.33
C ARG A 74 17.84 -3.14 -17.85
N LEU A 75 17.06 -4.20 -17.65
CA LEU A 75 15.63 -4.08 -17.38
C LEU A 75 15.24 -4.89 -16.14
N ILE A 76 14.76 -4.20 -15.12
CA ILE A 76 14.29 -4.80 -13.87
C ILE A 76 12.81 -4.48 -13.70
N TYR A 77 12.02 -5.51 -13.42
CA TYR A 77 10.61 -5.40 -13.05
C TYR A 77 10.45 -5.69 -11.57
N VAL A 78 9.71 -4.83 -10.87
CA VAL A 78 9.33 -5.02 -9.48
C VAL A 78 7.84 -4.80 -9.35
N SER A 79 7.14 -5.72 -8.69
CA SER A 79 5.72 -5.59 -8.39
C SER A 79 5.45 -5.97 -6.95
N LYS A 80 4.47 -5.29 -6.34
CA LYS A 80 3.94 -5.62 -5.02
C LYS A 80 2.43 -5.56 -5.06
N LEU A 81 1.78 -6.69 -4.82
CA LEU A 81 0.34 -6.79 -4.70
C LEU A 81 -0.02 -7.04 -3.23
N GLY A 82 -0.68 -6.07 -2.61
CA GLY A 82 -1.28 -6.18 -1.29
C GLY A 82 -2.79 -6.31 -1.40
N LEU A 83 -3.35 -7.32 -0.76
CA LEU A 83 -4.78 -7.53 -0.59
C LEU A 83 -5.07 -7.57 0.90
N TYR A 84 -6.10 -6.85 1.33
CA TYR A 84 -6.53 -6.87 2.71
C TYR A 84 -8.06 -6.96 2.78
N LYS A 85 -8.55 -7.79 3.69
CA LYS A 85 -9.98 -7.90 3.98
C LYS A 85 -10.19 -7.81 5.48
N ALA A 86 -10.87 -6.76 5.93
CA ALA A 86 -11.24 -6.62 7.32
C ALA A 86 -12.22 -7.73 7.74
N VAL A 87 -11.99 -8.28 8.93
CA VAL A 87 -12.87 -9.24 9.62
C VAL A 87 -13.61 -8.53 10.76
N PHE A 88 -12.98 -7.54 11.38
CA PHE A 88 -13.63 -6.66 12.33
C PHE A 88 -13.26 -5.21 12.08
N PHE A 89 -14.15 -4.30 12.51
CA PHE A 89 -13.99 -2.85 12.41
C PHE A 89 -14.63 -2.19 13.63
N SER A 90 -13.86 -1.37 14.37
CA SER A 90 -14.31 -0.78 15.65
C SER A 90 -15.50 0.17 15.47
N ASP A 91 -15.55 0.85 14.36
CA ASP A 91 -16.51 1.92 14.09
C ASP A 91 -17.75 1.46 13.29
N LYS A 92 -17.92 0.15 13.10
CA LYS A 92 -19.02 -0.43 12.29
C LYS A 92 -20.40 0.12 12.68
N ASP A 93 -20.63 0.31 13.98
CA ASP A 93 -21.94 0.73 14.51
C ASP A 93 -22.28 2.19 14.16
N LYS A 94 -21.27 3.02 13.88
CA LYS A 94 -21.45 4.41 13.43
C LYS A 94 -22.05 4.50 12.02
N PHE A 95 -21.93 3.43 11.23
CA PHE A 95 -22.35 3.37 9.83
C PHE A 95 -23.63 2.56 9.62
N VAL A 96 -24.23 1.99 10.69
CA VAL A 96 -25.49 1.24 10.61
C VAL A 96 -26.59 2.10 10.02
N GLY A 97 -27.30 1.57 9.01
CA GLY A 97 -28.36 2.29 8.30
C GLY A 97 -27.89 3.31 7.26
N THR A 98 -26.60 3.43 7.05
CA THR A 98 -26.03 4.27 5.99
C THR A 98 -25.63 3.45 4.75
N PRO A 99 -25.54 4.07 3.56
CA PRO A 99 -25.02 3.38 2.36
C PRO A 99 -23.59 2.85 2.49
N GLN A 100 -22.86 3.28 3.51
CA GLN A 100 -21.46 2.90 3.80
C GLN A 100 -21.33 1.77 4.83
N ALA A 101 -22.44 1.24 5.36
CA ALA A 101 -22.45 0.24 6.44
C ALA A 101 -21.56 -0.99 6.17
N ASP A 102 -21.47 -1.41 4.90
CA ASP A 102 -20.71 -2.59 4.49
C ASP A 102 -19.41 -2.26 3.71
N ASP A 103 -19.03 -0.99 3.61
CA ASP A 103 -17.85 -0.60 2.82
C ASP A 103 -16.55 -1.17 3.40
N TRP A 104 -16.46 -1.33 4.73
CA TRP A 104 -15.31 -1.94 5.41
C TRP A 104 -15.11 -3.43 5.14
N LYS A 105 -16.16 -4.12 4.63
CA LYS A 105 -16.10 -5.55 4.27
C LYS A 105 -15.51 -5.77 2.87
N ALA A 106 -15.34 -4.72 2.09
CA ALA A 106 -14.71 -4.81 0.78
C ALA A 106 -13.24 -5.24 0.89
N ILE A 107 -12.70 -5.76 -0.19
CA ILE A 107 -11.27 -6.07 -0.26
C ILE A 107 -10.54 -4.80 -0.64
N ASP A 108 -9.57 -4.40 0.17
CA ASP A 108 -8.63 -3.35 -0.16
C ASP A 108 -7.55 -3.92 -1.07
N ILE A 109 -7.20 -3.19 -2.11
CA ILE A 109 -6.18 -3.57 -3.08
C ILE A 109 -5.15 -2.44 -3.16
N ASN A 110 -3.88 -2.80 -3.01
CA ASN A 110 -2.75 -1.94 -3.34
C ASN A 110 -1.82 -2.71 -4.27
N TRP A 111 -1.80 -2.34 -5.53
CA TRP A 111 -0.95 -2.99 -6.52
C TRP A 111 0.03 -1.99 -7.13
N GLU A 112 1.28 -2.16 -6.77
CA GLU A 112 2.39 -1.34 -7.21
C GLU A 112 3.22 -2.09 -8.25
N ASN A 113 3.59 -1.41 -9.32
CA ASN A 113 4.46 -1.94 -10.36
C ASN A 113 5.51 -0.92 -10.70
N SER A 114 6.72 -1.37 -10.96
CA SER A 114 7.76 -0.52 -11.52
C SER A 114 8.63 -1.28 -12.50
N VAL A 115 8.95 -0.60 -13.59
CA VAL A 115 9.94 -1.04 -14.57
C VAL A 115 11.08 -0.05 -14.55
N THR A 116 12.28 -0.53 -14.25
CA THR A 116 13.50 0.27 -14.28
C THR A 116 14.34 -0.16 -15.48
N ALA A 117 14.68 0.78 -16.36
CA ALA A 117 15.49 0.55 -17.54
C ALA A 117 16.76 1.40 -17.49
N GLN A 118 17.92 0.75 -17.65
CA GLN A 118 19.21 1.43 -17.80
C GLN A 118 19.44 1.74 -19.29
N LEU A 119 19.24 3.01 -19.68
CA LEU A 119 19.38 3.46 -21.07
C LEU A 119 20.83 3.62 -21.48
N SER A 120 21.69 4.02 -20.54
CA SER A 120 23.13 4.12 -20.74
C SER A 120 23.89 3.87 -19.43
N LYS A 121 25.22 3.97 -19.42
CA LYS A 121 26.02 3.84 -18.19
C LYS A 121 25.69 4.88 -17.12
N ILE A 122 25.11 6.03 -17.53
CA ILE A 122 24.83 7.16 -16.66
C ILE A 122 23.33 7.53 -16.60
N ILE A 123 22.48 6.96 -17.45
CA ILE A 123 21.05 7.32 -17.54
C ILE A 123 20.22 6.08 -17.21
N THR A 124 19.34 6.26 -16.24
CA THR A 124 18.34 5.26 -15.85
C THR A 124 16.96 5.89 -15.89
N THR A 125 15.95 5.18 -16.38
CA THR A 125 14.54 5.60 -16.30
C THR A 125 13.76 4.59 -15.47
N LYS A 126 12.76 5.09 -14.74
CA LYS A 126 11.83 4.27 -13.96
C LYS A 126 10.41 4.69 -14.27
N PHE A 127 9.62 3.74 -14.75
CA PHE A 127 8.17 3.87 -14.83
C PHE A 127 7.53 3.16 -13.64
N TYR A 128 6.66 3.86 -12.91
CA TYR A 128 5.95 3.36 -11.74
C TYR A 128 4.45 3.55 -11.92
N THR A 129 3.68 2.52 -11.60
CA THR A 129 2.23 2.59 -11.53
C THR A 129 1.74 2.02 -10.21
N GLN A 130 0.68 2.61 -9.67
CA GLN A 130 -0.02 2.10 -8.49
C GLN A 130 -1.52 2.14 -8.74
N LEU A 131 -2.18 1.01 -8.51
CA LEU A 131 -3.63 0.90 -8.38
C LEU A 131 -3.96 0.76 -6.90
N LEU A 132 -4.76 1.68 -6.41
CA LEU A 132 -5.24 1.69 -5.03
C LEU A 132 -6.77 1.62 -5.02
N TYR A 133 -7.33 0.61 -4.36
CA TYR A 133 -8.75 0.48 -4.12
C TYR A 133 -8.99 0.23 -2.64
N ASP A 134 -9.74 1.12 -2.03
CA ASP A 134 -10.21 1.06 -0.65
C ASP A 134 -11.59 1.73 -0.63
N LYS A 135 -12.62 0.92 -0.44
CA LYS A 135 -14.01 1.36 -0.58
C LYS A 135 -14.42 2.32 0.54
N GLN A 136 -13.80 2.24 1.71
CA GLN A 136 -14.01 3.19 2.81
C GLN A 136 -13.54 4.60 2.45
N ILE A 137 -12.52 4.72 1.58
CA ILE A 137 -11.97 6.00 1.14
C ILE A 137 -12.64 6.45 -0.16
N SER A 138 -12.80 5.55 -1.12
CA SER A 138 -13.36 5.86 -2.44
C SER A 138 -14.01 4.64 -3.06
N ARG A 139 -15.20 4.80 -3.60
CA ARG A 139 -15.89 3.74 -4.35
C ARG A 139 -15.25 3.44 -5.71
N ARG A 140 -14.32 4.28 -6.15
CA ARG A 140 -13.57 4.09 -7.40
C ARG A 140 -12.12 3.79 -7.10
N GLY A 141 -11.52 2.89 -7.89
CA GLY A 141 -10.08 2.69 -7.86
C GLY A 141 -9.34 3.99 -8.24
N ARG A 142 -8.19 4.19 -7.64
CA ARG A 142 -7.30 5.33 -7.89
C ARG A 142 -6.03 4.80 -8.55
N ILE A 143 -5.63 5.45 -9.62
CA ILE A 143 -4.40 5.11 -10.34
C ILE A 143 -3.42 6.27 -10.16
N LYS A 144 -2.17 5.93 -9.87
CA LYS A 144 -1.05 6.85 -9.86
C LYS A 144 0.00 6.34 -10.84
N GLU A 145 0.53 7.23 -11.65
CA GLU A 145 1.61 6.95 -12.59
C GLU A 145 2.74 7.94 -12.37
N THR A 146 3.97 7.46 -12.50
CA THR A 146 5.16 8.32 -12.35
C THR A 146 6.23 7.83 -13.33
N LEU A 147 6.78 8.76 -14.10
CA LEU A 147 7.97 8.54 -14.92
C LEU A 147 9.13 9.33 -14.33
N GLY A 148 10.20 8.64 -13.97
CA GLY A 148 11.41 9.23 -13.43
C GLY A 148 12.61 9.01 -14.34
N ILE A 149 13.50 10.00 -14.42
CA ILE A 149 14.80 9.90 -15.09
C ILE A 149 15.86 10.19 -14.04
N GLY A 150 16.81 9.27 -13.90
CA GLY A 150 17.92 9.39 -12.97
C GLY A 150 19.27 9.46 -13.72
N PHE A 151 20.21 10.20 -13.14
CA PHE A 151 21.58 10.29 -13.62
C PHE A 151 22.51 9.77 -12.56
N LEU A 152 23.39 8.83 -12.96
CA LEU A 152 24.43 8.25 -12.10
C LEU A 152 25.79 8.84 -12.45
N PHE A 153 26.39 9.54 -11.52
CA PHE A 153 27.76 10.07 -11.64
C PHE A 153 28.65 9.34 -10.65
N LYS A 154 29.78 8.81 -11.14
CA LYS A 154 30.83 8.26 -10.28
C LYS A 154 31.75 9.40 -9.91
N LEU A 155 31.73 9.83 -8.64
CA LEU A 155 32.73 10.74 -8.08
C LEU A 155 34.01 9.91 -7.81
N ILE A 156 35.13 10.37 -8.36
CA ILE A 156 36.46 9.76 -8.19
C ILE A 156 37.09 10.39 -6.95
#